data_eb487941d98dcf1fe685a9c90cd156fa
#
_entry.id   eb487941d98dcf1fe685a9c90cd156fa
#
_cell.length_a   1.000
_cell.length_b   1.000
_cell.length_c   1.000
_cell.angle_alpha   90.00
_cell.angle_beta   90.00
_cell.angle_gamma   90.00
#
_symmetry.space_group_name_H-M   'P 1'
#
loop_
_entity.id
_entity.type
_entity.pdbx_description
1 polymer ?
#
loop_
_entity_poly.entity_id
_entity_poly.type
_entity_poly.pdbx_seq_one_letter_code
_entity_poly.pdbx_strand_id
1 'polypeptide(L)'
;VMLDLKQRGRDVRCFVHSLEGWVIATLADIGVDSWRSEGRIGIWTRDIDGREAKIGAIGVRVRRWVTMHGFSVNLAPDLAHFGGIVPCGIEDFGVTSLERLGIALAPAAFDEALHRRFGDFLEALEGKGSALP
;
A
#
# COMPACT_ATOMS: atom_id res chain seq x y z
N VAL A 1 1.45 4.92 10.45
CA VAL A 1 0.46 4.22 11.29
C VAL A 1 1.12 3.76 12.57
N MET A 2 0.63 4.24 13.70
CA MET A 2 1.16 3.89 15.02
C MET A 2 0.10 3.14 15.82
N LEU A 3 0.33 1.85 16.02
CA LEU A 3 -0.59 0.98 16.75
C LEU A 3 0.17 0.12 17.75
N ASP A 4 -0.46 -0.13 18.88
CA ASP A 4 0.05 -1.08 19.87
C ASP A 4 -0.45 -2.49 19.53
N LEU A 5 0.43 -3.30 18.97
CA LEU A 5 0.10 -4.66 18.57
C LEU A 5 -0.08 -5.61 19.76
N LYS A 6 0.31 -5.22 20.98
CA LYS A 6 0.03 -6.03 22.17
C LYS A 6 -1.45 -6.22 22.39
N GLN A 7 -2.23 -5.19 22.06
CA GLN A 7 -3.69 -5.22 22.20
C GLN A 7 -4.37 -5.85 20.98
N ARG A 8 -3.61 -6.22 19.94
CA ARG A 8 -4.13 -6.66 18.66
C ARG A 8 -3.50 -7.97 18.17
N GLY A 9 -3.10 -8.83 19.12
CA GLY A 9 -2.66 -10.20 18.81
C GLY A 9 -1.17 -10.38 18.58
N ARG A 10 -0.34 -9.34 18.69
CA ARG A 10 1.12 -9.42 18.53
C ARG A 10 1.57 -10.10 17.24
N ASP A 11 0.87 -9.85 16.14
CA ASP A 11 1.15 -10.49 14.87
C ASP A 11 1.53 -9.46 13.81
N VAL A 12 2.85 -9.36 13.52
CA VAL A 12 3.39 -8.41 12.55
C VAL A 12 2.98 -8.79 11.12
N ARG A 13 2.90 -10.08 10.81
CA ARG A 13 2.49 -10.52 9.47
C ARG A 13 1.04 -10.15 9.20
N CYS A 14 0.17 -10.36 10.17
CA CYS A 14 -1.22 -9.94 10.07
C CYS A 14 -1.33 -8.43 9.90
N PHE A 15 -0.51 -7.68 10.63
CA PHE A 15 -0.48 -6.22 10.52
C PHE A 15 -0.08 -5.78 9.10
N VAL A 16 1.00 -6.32 8.56
CA VAL A 16 1.46 -5.97 7.20
C VAL A 16 0.43 -6.38 6.15
N HIS A 17 -0.12 -7.58 6.27
CA HIS A 17 -1.16 -8.06 5.36
C HIS A 17 -2.40 -7.17 5.38
N SER A 18 -2.80 -6.73 6.58
CA SER A 18 -3.94 -5.83 6.74
C SER A 18 -3.67 -4.44 6.19
N LEU A 19 -2.44 -3.93 6.34
CA LEU A 19 -2.03 -2.67 5.71
C LEU A 19 -2.14 -2.76 4.19
N GLU A 20 -1.61 -3.81 3.62
CA GLU A 20 -1.68 -4.04 2.17
C GLU A 20 -3.13 -4.11 1.71
N GLY A 21 -3.97 -4.85 2.42
CA GLY A 21 -5.39 -4.94 2.11
C GLY A 21 -6.11 -3.59 2.17
N TRP A 22 -5.77 -2.77 3.14
CA TRP A 22 -6.32 -1.42 3.27
C TRP A 22 -5.94 -0.55 2.06
N VAL A 23 -4.70 -0.56 1.64
CA VAL A 23 -4.24 0.19 0.47
C VAL A 23 -4.91 -0.33 -0.80
N ILE A 24 -4.98 -1.65 -0.98
CA ILE A 24 -5.61 -2.28 -2.14
C ILE A 24 -7.09 -1.89 -2.24
N ALA A 25 -7.81 -1.95 -1.13
CA ALA A 25 -9.23 -1.56 -1.10
C ALA A 25 -9.42 -0.07 -1.39
N THR A 26 -8.54 0.78 -0.86
CA THR A 26 -8.57 2.23 -1.12
C THR A 26 -8.33 2.53 -2.59
N LEU A 27 -7.35 1.87 -3.20
CA LEU A 27 -7.07 2.01 -4.63
C LEU A 27 -8.24 1.52 -5.48
N ALA A 28 -8.89 0.43 -5.10
CA ALA A 28 -10.07 -0.07 -5.78
C ALA A 28 -11.22 0.94 -5.76
N ASP A 29 -11.42 1.61 -4.62
CA ASP A 29 -12.43 2.67 -4.51
C ASP A 29 -12.16 3.86 -5.44
N ILE A 30 -10.90 4.07 -5.80
CA ILE A 30 -10.47 5.14 -6.73
C ILE A 30 -10.55 4.67 -8.18
N GLY A 31 -10.70 3.38 -8.41
CA GLY A 31 -10.77 2.80 -9.76
C GLY A 31 -9.49 2.11 -10.22
N VAL A 32 -8.59 1.78 -9.30
CA VAL A 32 -7.33 1.10 -9.60
C VAL A 32 -7.35 -0.30 -9.03
N ASP A 33 -7.23 -1.30 -9.90
CA ASP A 33 -6.98 -2.68 -9.48
C ASP A 33 -5.53 -2.81 -9.07
N SER A 34 -5.31 -3.31 -7.87
CA SER A 34 -3.99 -3.57 -7.35
C SER A 34 -3.97 -4.87 -6.55
N TRP A 35 -2.79 -5.39 -6.30
CA TRP A 35 -2.63 -6.70 -5.67
C TRP A 35 -1.29 -6.81 -4.97
N ARG A 36 -1.19 -7.86 -4.14
CA ARG A 36 0.07 -8.32 -3.58
C ARG A 36 0.77 -9.20 -4.62
N SER A 37 2.08 -9.24 -4.57
CA SER A 37 2.86 -10.16 -5.38
C SER A 37 3.74 -10.99 -4.47
N GLU A 38 3.58 -12.30 -4.51
CA GLU A 38 4.36 -13.21 -3.69
C GLU A 38 5.85 -13.06 -3.99
N GLY A 39 6.67 -12.94 -2.94
CA GLY A 39 8.10 -12.75 -3.07
C GLY A 39 8.55 -11.33 -3.40
N ARG A 40 7.62 -10.41 -3.64
CA ARG A 40 7.93 -9.01 -3.93
C ARG A 40 7.12 -8.10 -3.00
N ILE A 41 7.80 -7.36 -2.13
CA ILE A 41 7.14 -6.46 -1.19
C ILE A 41 6.57 -5.24 -1.92
N GLY A 42 5.38 -4.82 -1.52
CA GLY A 42 4.75 -3.61 -2.05
C GLY A 42 3.36 -3.86 -2.62
N ILE A 43 2.82 -2.83 -3.23
CA ILE A 43 1.52 -2.87 -3.88
C ILE A 43 1.73 -2.74 -5.37
N TRP A 44 1.17 -3.66 -6.12
CA TRP A 44 1.39 -3.82 -7.56
C TRP A 44 0.12 -3.55 -8.33
N THR A 45 0.28 -3.02 -9.53
CA THR A 45 -0.82 -2.78 -10.45
C THR A 45 -0.33 -3.00 -11.88
N ARG A 46 -1.22 -2.87 -12.84
CA ARG A 46 -0.86 -2.92 -14.25
C ARG A 46 -0.66 -1.50 -14.77
N ASP A 47 0.51 -1.23 -15.29
CA ASP A 47 0.85 0.07 -15.86
C ASP A 47 0.20 0.25 -17.24
N ILE A 48 0.29 1.45 -17.77
CA ILE A 48 -0.28 1.80 -19.09
C ILE A 48 0.33 0.99 -20.24
N ASP A 49 1.55 0.48 -20.07
CA ASP A 49 2.22 -0.37 -21.06
C ASP A 49 1.83 -1.85 -20.96
N GLY A 50 0.93 -2.20 -20.06
CA GLY A 50 0.46 -3.57 -19.86
C GLY A 50 1.32 -4.41 -18.93
N ARG A 51 2.42 -3.87 -18.41
CA ARG A 51 3.32 -4.58 -17.49
C ARG A 51 2.94 -4.33 -16.06
N GLU A 52 3.27 -5.29 -15.19
CA GLU A 52 3.18 -5.05 -13.74
C GLU A 52 4.15 -3.95 -13.32
N ALA A 53 3.67 -3.07 -12.47
CA ALA A 53 4.49 -2.00 -11.91
C ALA A 53 4.12 -1.74 -10.46
N LYS A 54 5.07 -1.28 -9.68
CA LYS A 54 4.88 -0.97 -8.27
C LYS A 54 4.25 0.42 -8.13
N ILE A 55 3.12 0.49 -7.45
CA ILE A 55 2.44 1.77 -7.17
C ILE A 55 2.55 2.18 -5.71
N GLY A 56 2.83 1.25 -4.83
CA GLY A 56 2.96 1.53 -3.42
C GLY A 56 4.05 0.70 -2.76
N ALA A 57 4.60 1.24 -1.69
CA ALA A 57 5.63 0.58 -0.90
C ALA A 57 5.16 0.41 0.54
N ILE A 58 5.56 -0.70 1.15
CA ILE A 58 5.31 -0.98 2.56
C ILE A 58 6.63 -0.86 3.31
N GLY A 59 6.64 -0.04 4.36
CA GLY A 59 7.80 0.08 5.22
C GLY A 59 7.35 0.25 6.67
N VAL A 60 7.50 -0.78 7.47
CA VAL A 60 7.04 -0.80 8.86
C VAL A 60 8.21 -1.04 9.78
N ARG A 61 8.27 -0.26 10.84
CA ARG A 61 9.17 -0.51 11.97
C ARG A 61 8.32 -0.86 13.19
N VAL A 62 8.71 -1.91 13.89
CA VAL A 62 8.06 -2.32 15.13
C VAL A 62 9.06 -2.28 16.26
N ARG A 63 8.72 -1.56 17.32
CA ARG A 63 9.52 -1.50 18.54
C ARG A 63 8.62 -1.69 19.75
N ARG A 64 8.91 -2.70 20.57
CA ARG A 64 8.09 -3.05 21.73
C ARG A 64 6.62 -3.23 21.39
N TRP A 65 6.37 -3.83 20.21
CA TRP A 65 5.04 -4.07 19.66
C TRP A 65 4.27 -2.81 19.25
N VAL A 66 4.92 -1.64 19.23
CA VAL A 66 4.34 -0.42 18.68
C VAL A 66 4.87 -0.22 17.25
N THR A 67 3.96 -0.06 16.32
CA THR A 67 4.32 0.14 14.91
C THR A 67 4.64 1.59 14.63
N MET A 68 5.56 1.82 13.70
CA MET A 68 5.88 3.14 13.16
C MET A 68 5.97 3.05 11.64
N HIS A 69 5.71 4.17 10.97
CA HIS A 69 5.64 4.27 9.51
C HIS A 69 4.42 3.48 8.99
N GLY A 70 4.50 2.90 7.83
CA GLY A 70 3.38 2.16 7.24
C GLY A 70 3.59 1.92 5.77
N PHE A 71 3.09 2.82 4.94
CA PHE A 71 3.15 2.67 3.50
C PHE A 71 3.25 4.02 2.80
N SER A 72 3.61 3.97 1.53
CA SER A 72 3.52 5.11 0.62
C SER A 72 2.82 4.68 -0.66
N VAL A 73 2.08 5.60 -1.27
CA VAL A 73 1.45 5.39 -2.58
C VAL A 73 1.88 6.53 -3.49
N ASN A 74 2.28 6.18 -4.70
CA ASN A 74 2.72 7.16 -5.68
C ASN A 74 1.51 7.85 -6.30
N LEU A 75 1.29 9.12 -5.97
CA LEU A 75 0.22 9.91 -6.57
C LEU A 75 0.70 10.60 -7.86
N ALA A 76 1.68 11.51 -7.73
CA ALA A 76 2.22 12.28 -8.83
C ALA A 76 3.72 12.58 -8.64
N PRO A 77 4.55 11.60 -8.27
CA PRO A 77 5.98 11.84 -8.12
C PRO A 77 6.65 11.98 -9.49
N ASP A 78 7.84 12.59 -9.51
CA ASP A 78 8.67 12.59 -10.69
C ASP A 78 9.30 11.20 -10.88
N LEU A 79 8.69 10.38 -11.72
CA LEU A 79 9.13 9.01 -11.97
C LEU A 79 10.46 8.92 -12.71
N ALA A 80 10.94 10.01 -13.31
CA ALA A 80 12.24 10.03 -13.98
C ALA A 80 13.38 9.76 -12.99
N HIS A 81 13.21 10.12 -11.73
CA HIS A 81 14.21 9.86 -10.69
C HIS A 81 14.35 8.37 -10.37
N PHE A 82 13.35 7.56 -10.62
CA PHE A 82 13.41 6.12 -10.39
C PHE A 82 14.19 5.38 -11.48
N GLY A 83 14.42 5.99 -12.63
CA GLY A 83 15.16 5.37 -13.73
C GLY A 83 16.65 5.16 -13.45
N GLY A 84 17.22 5.92 -12.50
CA GLY A 84 18.63 5.79 -12.10
C GLY A 84 18.83 5.00 -10.80
N ILE A 85 17.75 4.57 -10.15
CA ILE A 85 17.78 3.86 -8.87
C ILE A 85 16.95 2.60 -9.01
N VAL A 86 17.55 1.46 -8.67
CA VAL A 86 16.83 0.18 -8.64
C VAL A 86 16.26 -0.02 -7.24
N PRO A 87 14.93 0.16 -7.03
CA PRO A 87 14.33 -0.02 -5.72
C PRO A 87 14.48 -1.46 -5.24
N CYS A 88 14.97 -1.65 -4.03
CA CYS A 88 15.15 -2.97 -3.41
C CYS A 88 16.02 -3.94 -4.22
N GLY A 89 16.87 -3.45 -5.14
CA GLY A 89 17.77 -4.28 -5.94
C GLY A 89 17.07 -5.15 -6.99
N ILE A 90 15.82 -4.86 -7.31
CA ILE A 90 15.05 -5.59 -8.33
C ILE A 90 15.07 -4.78 -9.63
N GLU A 91 15.59 -5.38 -10.70
CA GLU A 91 15.81 -4.68 -11.98
C GLU A 91 14.70 -4.87 -13.01
N ASP A 92 13.81 -5.83 -12.81
CA ASP A 92 12.89 -6.31 -13.84
C ASP A 92 11.45 -5.80 -13.69
N PHE A 93 11.20 -4.81 -12.83
CA PHE A 93 9.89 -4.21 -12.72
C PHE A 93 9.94 -2.68 -12.85
N GLY A 94 8.81 -2.10 -13.31
CA GLY A 94 8.65 -0.66 -13.37
C GLY A 94 8.01 -0.10 -12.11
N VAL A 95 7.97 1.22 -12.05
CA VAL A 95 7.27 2.00 -11.01
C VAL A 95 6.22 2.85 -11.70
N THR A 96 5.02 2.93 -11.14
CA THR A 96 3.94 3.74 -11.69
C THR A 96 3.33 4.64 -10.62
N SER A 97 2.35 5.44 -11.02
CA SER A 97 1.64 6.37 -10.13
C SER A 97 0.20 6.54 -10.60
N LEU A 98 -0.64 7.11 -9.74
CA LEU A 98 -2.01 7.45 -10.13
C LEU A 98 -2.03 8.41 -11.31
N GLU A 99 -1.15 9.43 -11.32
CA GLU A 99 -1.05 10.38 -12.42
C GLU A 99 -0.73 9.67 -13.74
N ARG A 100 0.23 8.76 -13.75
CA ARG A 100 0.60 7.98 -14.93
C ARG A 100 -0.55 7.11 -15.42
N LEU A 101 -1.38 6.60 -14.52
CA LEU A 101 -2.57 5.82 -14.86
C LEU A 101 -3.76 6.68 -15.27
N GLY A 102 -3.58 8.00 -15.36
CA GLY A 102 -4.62 8.93 -15.80
C GLY A 102 -5.54 9.41 -14.69
N ILE A 103 -5.16 9.23 -13.42
CA ILE A 103 -5.98 9.63 -12.28
C ILE A 103 -5.34 10.82 -11.59
N ALA A 104 -5.97 11.99 -11.74
CA ALA A 104 -5.57 13.21 -11.04
C ALA A 104 -6.27 13.25 -9.68
N LEU A 105 -5.51 13.05 -8.61
CA LEU A 105 -6.05 13.03 -7.27
C LEU A 105 -5.14 13.80 -6.32
N ALA A 106 -5.70 14.79 -5.63
CA ALA A 106 -4.97 15.54 -4.62
C ALA A 106 -4.66 14.66 -3.40
N PRO A 107 -3.54 14.88 -2.70
CA PRO A 107 -3.22 14.10 -1.49
C PRO A 107 -4.33 14.10 -0.45
N ALA A 108 -5.01 15.23 -0.24
CA ALA A 108 -6.13 15.29 0.72
C ALA A 108 -7.30 14.38 0.32
N ALA A 109 -7.60 14.25 -0.96
CA ALA A 109 -8.65 13.36 -1.44
C ALA A 109 -8.26 11.88 -1.28
N PHE A 110 -6.98 11.57 -1.45
CA PHE A 110 -6.47 10.22 -1.17
C PHE A 110 -6.56 9.88 0.32
N ASP A 111 -6.22 10.83 1.20
CA ASP A 111 -6.35 10.66 2.64
C ASP A 111 -7.80 10.40 3.05
N GLU A 112 -8.77 11.08 2.44
CA GLU A 112 -10.18 10.81 2.68
C GLU A 112 -10.58 9.38 2.27
N ALA A 113 -10.08 8.91 1.13
CA ALA A 113 -10.33 7.55 0.69
C ALA A 113 -9.75 6.52 1.67
N LEU A 114 -8.57 6.77 2.20
CA LEU A 114 -7.97 5.94 3.25
C LEU A 114 -8.83 5.93 4.52
N HIS A 115 -9.31 7.09 4.94
CA HIS A 115 -10.15 7.19 6.14
C HIS A 115 -11.45 6.41 6.01
N ARG A 116 -12.05 6.37 4.83
CA ARG A 116 -13.28 5.61 4.61
C ARG A 116 -13.10 4.09 4.85
N ARG A 117 -11.90 3.58 4.66
CA ARG A 117 -11.57 2.16 4.85
C ARG A 117 -10.83 1.87 6.16
N PHE A 118 -10.61 2.88 6.99
CA PHE A 118 -9.84 2.71 8.23
C PHE A 118 -10.50 1.72 9.20
N GLY A 119 -11.83 1.77 9.32
CA GLY A 119 -12.56 0.82 10.16
C GLY A 119 -12.38 -0.62 9.71
N ASP A 120 -12.41 -0.87 8.40
CA ASP A 120 -12.16 -2.19 7.83
C ASP A 120 -10.75 -2.69 8.15
N PHE A 121 -9.76 -1.79 8.13
CA PHE A 121 -8.40 -2.12 8.51
C PHE A 121 -8.31 -2.56 9.98
N LEU A 122 -8.94 -1.83 10.89
CA LEU A 122 -8.94 -2.19 12.30
C LEU A 122 -9.62 -3.54 12.54
N GLU A 123 -10.73 -3.81 11.86
CA GLU A 123 -11.43 -5.10 11.93
C GLU A 123 -10.55 -6.25 11.42
N ALA A 124 -9.81 -6.04 10.34
CA ALA A 124 -8.90 -7.03 9.81
C ALA A 124 -7.80 -7.38 10.82
N LEU A 125 -7.28 -6.39 11.55
CA LEU A 125 -6.28 -6.61 12.59
C LEU A 125 -6.80 -7.44 13.76
N GLU A 126 -8.09 -7.34 14.06
CA GLU A 126 -8.73 -8.07 15.15
C GLU A 126 -9.15 -9.48 14.76
N GLY A 127 -8.90 -9.90 13.51
CA GLY A 127 -9.29 -11.21 13.00
C GLY A 127 -10.78 -11.37 12.78
N LYS A 128 -11.55 -10.28 12.82
CA LYS A 128 -12.96 -10.29 12.49
C LYS A 128 -13.13 -10.31 10.98
N GLY A 129 -14.19 -10.94 10.49
CA GLY A 129 -14.47 -11.00 9.05
C GLY A 129 -14.31 -9.61 8.42
N SER A 130 -13.40 -9.50 7.47
CA SER A 130 -13.01 -8.21 6.91
C SER A 130 -13.47 -8.07 5.47
N ALA A 131 -13.87 -6.84 5.09
CA ALA A 131 -14.13 -6.47 3.70
C ALA A 131 -12.84 -6.25 2.91
N LEU A 132 -11.66 -6.33 3.55
CA LEU A 132 -10.37 -6.14 2.89
C LEU A 132 -9.89 -7.40 2.17
N PRO A 133 -9.24 -7.22 1.01
CA PRO A 133 -8.61 -8.31 0.29
C PRO A 133 -7.50 -9.01 1.08
#